data_cf9c4492b9a6f4c544ea4548863aecec
#
_entry.id   cf9c4492b9a6f4c544ea4548863aecec
#
_cell.length_a   1.000
_cell.length_b   1.000
_cell.length_c   1.000
_cell.angle_alpha   90.00
_cell.angle_beta   90.00
_cell.angle_gamma   90.00
#
_symmetry.space_group_name_H-M   'P 1'
#
loop_
_entity.id
_entity.type
_entity.pdbx_description
1 polymer ?
#
loop_
_entity_poly.entity_id
_entity_poly.type
_entity_poly.pdbx_seq_one_letter_code
_entity_poly.pdbx_strand_id
1 'polypeptide(L)'
;MTEQSKSLFYASEPPKIRASESNHWYTRDGIPQYTIVGKNGKERNTTLRDAREHNYIPSVTTVLGVANKPALVAWMQTQVLMAALTSTKREGESEQDYIDRIIQDSKQQGRDAADLGTEIHTAIESFFEGISHDKHQEHVQGCVRSLEEQYGRVGWIAERSFGHELGFAGKCDLHATNDAIGNGIVVDIKTKDFTDPKDVVGYDEHLMQLSAYRVGLGIPNARCANIFVSRTQAGLCKIIEWSEEDLQRGFEMFCSLLKFWQLKNKHK
;
A
#
# COMPACT_ATOMS: atom_id res chain seq x y z
N MET A 1 -35.81 -8.49 47.49
CA MET A 1 -34.35 -8.57 47.21
C MET A 1 -34.18 -8.46 45.72
N THR A 2 -33.85 -7.28 45.24
CA THR A 2 -33.76 -6.91 43.85
C THR A 2 -32.30 -6.97 43.42
N GLU A 3 -31.97 -7.92 42.54
CA GLU A 3 -30.66 -7.99 41.87
C GLU A 3 -30.49 -6.83 40.90
N GLN A 4 -29.53 -5.96 41.20
CA GLN A 4 -29.10 -4.91 40.29
C GLN A 4 -28.21 -5.53 39.19
N SER A 5 -28.71 -5.49 37.97
CA SER A 5 -27.96 -5.76 36.75
C SER A 5 -26.84 -4.72 36.57
N LYS A 6 -25.58 -5.12 36.76
CA LYS A 6 -24.41 -4.31 36.42
C LYS A 6 -24.24 -4.34 34.89
N SER A 7 -24.58 -3.23 34.23
CA SER A 7 -24.22 -2.97 32.84
C SER A 7 -22.70 -2.83 32.73
N LEU A 8 -22.07 -3.80 32.08
CA LEU A 8 -20.66 -3.73 31.65
C LEU A 8 -20.56 -2.79 30.46
N PHE A 9 -20.20 -1.53 30.70
CA PHE A 9 -19.74 -0.64 29.65
C PHE A 9 -18.37 -1.14 29.17
N TYR A 10 -18.36 -1.84 28.04
CA TYR A 10 -17.14 -2.00 27.27
C TYR A 10 -16.77 -0.62 26.75
N ALA A 11 -15.74 0.00 27.31
CA ALA A 11 -15.09 1.15 26.69
C ALA A 11 -14.53 0.65 25.34
N SER A 12 -15.15 1.07 24.24
CA SER A 12 -14.59 0.85 22.91
C SER A 12 -13.21 1.50 22.86
N GLU A 13 -12.18 0.74 22.50
CA GLU A 13 -10.87 1.32 22.22
C GLU A 13 -11.04 2.49 21.23
N PRO A 14 -10.34 3.61 21.44
CA PRO A 14 -10.41 4.70 20.49
C PRO A 14 -9.98 4.19 19.11
N PRO A 15 -10.66 4.60 18.03
CA PRO A 15 -10.33 4.14 16.69
C PRO A 15 -8.85 4.41 16.40
N LYS A 16 -8.10 3.35 16.05
CA LYS A 16 -6.70 3.51 15.62
C LYS A 16 -6.70 4.45 14.42
N ILE A 17 -5.91 5.53 14.51
CA ILE A 17 -5.70 6.45 13.40
C ILE A 17 -4.96 5.68 12.32
N ARG A 18 -5.66 5.26 11.27
CA ARG A 18 -5.03 4.64 10.11
C ARG A 18 -4.36 5.72 9.30
N ALA A 19 -3.06 5.59 9.06
CA ALA A 19 -2.39 6.41 8.06
C ALA A 19 -3.10 6.18 6.72
N SER A 20 -3.60 7.25 6.10
CA SER A 20 -4.20 7.14 4.77
C SER A 20 -3.10 6.86 3.76
N GLU A 21 -3.19 5.78 2.99
CA GLU A 21 -2.20 5.42 1.95
C GLU A 21 -1.93 6.57 0.96
N SER A 22 -2.82 7.54 0.87
CA SER A 22 -2.75 8.65 -0.09
C SER A 22 -2.07 9.91 0.43
N ASN A 23 -1.56 9.95 1.68
CA ASN A 23 -0.97 11.14 2.27
C ASN A 23 0.15 10.80 3.26
N HIS A 24 1.12 10.00 2.82
CA HIS A 24 2.30 9.70 3.62
C HIS A 24 3.35 10.81 3.42
N TRP A 25 3.85 11.31 4.54
CA TRP A 25 4.84 12.36 4.59
C TRP A 25 6.13 11.89 5.24
N TYR A 26 7.23 12.48 4.82
CA TYR A 26 8.56 12.17 5.33
C TYR A 26 9.37 13.45 5.53
N THR A 27 10.35 13.40 6.44
CA THR A 27 11.41 14.40 6.43
C THR A 27 12.26 14.24 5.16
N ARG A 28 13.11 15.23 4.85
CA ARG A 28 14.03 15.12 3.71
C ARG A 28 15.06 14.01 3.86
N ASP A 29 15.35 13.60 5.10
CA ASP A 29 16.22 12.46 5.42
C ASP A 29 15.49 11.10 5.36
N GLY A 30 14.23 11.08 4.95
CA GLY A 30 13.45 9.85 4.77
C GLY A 30 12.79 9.31 6.05
N ILE A 31 12.70 10.09 7.13
CA ILE A 31 12.03 9.66 8.36
C ILE A 31 10.52 9.85 8.20
N PRO A 32 9.70 8.77 8.38
CA PRO A 32 8.25 8.85 8.27
C PRO A 32 7.62 9.86 9.24
N GLN A 33 6.66 10.64 8.76
CA GLN A 33 5.89 11.64 9.49
C GLN A 33 4.40 11.52 9.19
N TYR A 34 3.84 10.31 9.42
CA TYR A 34 2.45 9.99 9.06
C TYR A 34 1.44 10.67 9.96
N THR A 35 1.83 10.90 11.22
CA THR A 35 1.00 11.55 12.23
C THR A 35 1.73 12.73 12.89
N ILE A 36 0.97 13.65 13.44
CA ILE A 36 1.45 14.81 14.17
C ILE A 36 0.52 15.13 15.34
N VAL A 37 1.06 15.65 16.44
CA VAL A 37 0.26 16.11 17.58
C VAL A 37 -0.39 17.45 17.23
N GLY A 38 -1.71 17.49 17.19
CA GLY A 38 -2.49 18.69 16.92
C GLY A 38 -2.49 19.67 18.08
N LYS A 39 -2.99 20.90 17.86
CA LYS A 39 -3.10 21.96 18.89
C LYS A 39 -3.93 21.56 20.12
N ASN A 40 -4.79 20.57 19.98
CA ASN A 40 -5.61 20.00 21.05
C ASN A 40 -4.90 18.88 21.84
N GLY A 41 -3.61 18.65 21.60
CA GLY A 41 -2.81 17.59 22.21
C GLY A 41 -3.12 16.17 21.71
N LYS A 42 -4.03 16.00 20.73
CA LYS A 42 -4.38 14.70 20.17
C LYS A 42 -3.56 14.44 18.89
N GLU A 43 -3.15 13.20 18.73
CA GLU A 43 -2.52 12.72 17.50
C GLU A 43 -3.53 12.71 16.34
N ARG A 44 -3.09 13.12 15.17
CA ARG A 44 -3.85 13.12 13.92
C ARG A 44 -2.94 12.90 12.72
N ASN A 45 -3.51 12.52 11.60
CA ASN A 45 -2.75 12.40 10.34
C ASN A 45 -2.12 13.75 9.95
N THR A 46 -0.88 13.67 9.46
CA THR A 46 -0.15 14.81 8.89
C THR A 46 -0.84 15.24 7.58
N THR A 47 -1.08 16.54 7.44
CA THR A 47 -1.72 17.13 6.27
C THR A 47 -0.71 17.87 5.39
N LEU A 48 -1.11 18.25 4.16
CA LEU A 48 -0.30 19.10 3.28
C LEU A 48 0.06 20.44 3.93
N ARG A 49 -0.80 20.97 4.82
CA ARG A 49 -0.50 22.20 5.56
C ARG A 49 0.68 22.01 6.52
N ASP A 50 0.65 20.91 7.27
CA ASP A 50 1.73 20.56 8.20
C ASP A 50 3.02 20.29 7.43
N ALA A 51 2.93 19.59 6.28
CA ALA A 51 4.08 19.33 5.43
C ALA A 51 4.73 20.60 4.92
N ARG A 52 3.95 21.64 4.56
CA ARG A 52 4.50 22.94 4.20
C ARG A 52 5.16 23.65 5.38
N GLU A 53 4.58 23.56 6.57
CA GLU A 53 5.09 24.18 7.78
C GLU A 53 6.42 23.55 8.23
N HIS A 54 6.54 22.22 8.11
CA HIS A 54 7.69 21.45 8.56
C HIS A 54 8.65 21.03 7.44
N ASN A 55 8.39 21.46 6.20
CA ASN A 55 9.19 21.10 5.02
C ASN A 55 9.28 19.58 4.76
N TYR A 56 8.19 18.83 5.04
CA TYR A 56 8.10 17.42 4.74
C TYR A 56 7.86 17.20 3.24
N ILE A 57 8.30 16.08 2.73
CA ILE A 57 8.14 15.67 1.32
C ILE A 57 7.13 14.52 1.19
N PRO A 58 6.40 14.43 0.06
CA PRO A 58 5.40 13.39 -0.15
C PRO A 58 6.05 12.03 -0.42
N SER A 59 5.34 10.96 -0.08
CA SER A 59 5.70 9.62 -0.53
C SER A 59 5.53 9.45 -2.04
N VAL A 60 6.22 8.46 -2.61
CA VAL A 60 5.99 8.00 -3.99
C VAL A 60 4.51 7.69 -4.22
N THR A 61 3.85 6.97 -3.32
CA THR A 61 2.43 6.61 -3.44
C THR A 61 1.50 7.82 -3.37
N THR A 62 1.84 8.86 -2.58
CA THR A 62 1.12 10.14 -2.58
C THR A 62 1.21 10.85 -3.93
N VAL A 63 2.37 10.83 -4.56
CA VAL A 63 2.58 11.40 -5.91
C VAL A 63 1.79 10.59 -6.95
N LEU A 64 1.88 9.25 -6.92
CA LEU A 64 1.14 8.37 -7.84
C LEU A 64 -0.38 8.51 -7.70
N GLY A 65 -0.87 8.95 -6.55
CA GLY A 65 -2.29 9.21 -6.31
C GLY A 65 -2.94 10.27 -7.19
N VAL A 66 -2.15 11.06 -7.96
CA VAL A 66 -2.70 12.02 -8.94
C VAL A 66 -2.97 11.39 -10.32
N ALA A 67 -2.45 10.20 -10.58
CA ALA A 67 -2.71 9.46 -11.80
C ALA A 67 -4.11 8.83 -11.78
N ASN A 68 -4.73 8.76 -12.95
CA ASN A 68 -5.98 8.03 -13.11
C ASN A 68 -5.73 6.52 -12.99
N LYS A 69 -6.65 5.80 -12.30
CA LYS A 69 -6.61 4.34 -12.09
C LYS A 69 -7.86 3.69 -12.70
N PRO A 70 -7.94 3.54 -14.02
CA PRO A 70 -9.16 3.08 -14.70
C PRO A 70 -9.61 1.68 -14.23
N ALA A 71 -8.67 0.76 -14.01
CA ALA A 71 -8.98 -0.59 -13.52
C ALA A 71 -9.61 -0.57 -12.11
N LEU A 72 -9.10 0.28 -11.21
CA LEU A 72 -9.68 0.45 -9.88
C LEU A 72 -11.08 1.05 -9.95
N VAL A 73 -11.28 2.06 -10.79
CA VAL A 73 -12.61 2.69 -11.00
C VAL A 73 -13.60 1.66 -11.52
N ALA A 74 -13.25 0.89 -12.54
CA ALA A 74 -14.10 -0.17 -13.08
C ALA A 74 -14.43 -1.25 -12.03
N TRP A 75 -13.45 -1.66 -11.23
CA TRP A 75 -13.67 -2.59 -10.12
C TRP A 75 -14.63 -2.02 -9.08
N MET A 76 -14.46 -0.76 -8.65
CA MET A 76 -15.37 -0.11 -7.70
C MET A 76 -16.80 -0.03 -8.22
N GLN A 77 -16.98 0.29 -9.51
CA GLN A 77 -18.30 0.29 -10.15
C GLN A 77 -18.94 -1.09 -10.13
N THR A 78 -18.15 -2.14 -10.41
CA THR A 78 -18.62 -3.54 -10.35
C THR A 78 -19.05 -3.90 -8.92
N GLN A 79 -18.31 -3.51 -7.88
CA GLN A 79 -18.69 -3.78 -6.48
C GLN A 79 -20.04 -3.12 -6.13
N VAL A 80 -20.28 -1.88 -6.58
CA VAL A 80 -21.58 -1.20 -6.36
C VAL A 80 -22.72 -1.95 -7.06
N LEU A 81 -22.53 -2.37 -8.31
CA LEU A 81 -23.53 -3.14 -9.07
C LEU A 81 -23.81 -4.50 -8.40
N MET A 82 -22.77 -5.21 -7.97
CA MET A 82 -22.93 -6.51 -7.29
C MET A 82 -23.68 -6.34 -5.96
N ALA A 83 -23.37 -5.32 -5.17
CA ALA A 83 -24.11 -5.01 -3.95
C ALA A 83 -25.59 -4.71 -4.24
N ALA A 84 -25.88 -3.96 -5.30
CA ALA A 84 -27.25 -3.65 -5.71
C ALA A 84 -28.03 -4.89 -6.19
N LEU A 85 -27.38 -5.81 -6.89
CA LEU A 85 -28.00 -7.05 -7.37
C LEU A 85 -28.29 -8.06 -6.25
N THR A 86 -27.49 -8.03 -5.18
CA THR A 86 -27.60 -8.97 -4.06
C THR A 86 -28.44 -8.44 -2.89
N SER A 87 -28.73 -7.13 -2.85
CA SER A 87 -29.47 -6.48 -1.77
C SER A 87 -30.83 -5.96 -2.27
N THR A 88 -31.91 -6.47 -1.73
CA THR A 88 -33.27 -5.96 -2.05
C THR A 88 -33.56 -4.70 -1.26
N LYS A 89 -34.35 -3.79 -1.85
CA LYS A 89 -34.90 -2.62 -1.15
C LYS A 89 -35.82 -3.07 -0.02
N ARG A 90 -35.65 -2.50 1.17
CA ARG A 90 -36.47 -2.81 2.36
C ARG A 90 -37.87 -2.15 2.25
N GLU A 91 -38.86 -2.75 2.88
CA GLU A 91 -40.20 -2.14 2.95
C GLU A 91 -40.14 -0.78 3.68
N GLY A 92 -40.70 0.27 3.07
CA GLY A 92 -40.65 1.63 3.59
C GLY A 92 -39.31 2.38 3.45
N GLU A 93 -38.27 1.75 2.89
CA GLU A 93 -36.97 2.41 2.63
C GLU A 93 -37.11 3.41 1.46
N SER A 94 -36.60 4.63 1.62
CA SER A 94 -36.55 5.58 0.51
C SER A 94 -35.52 5.14 -0.55
N GLU A 95 -35.59 5.68 -1.76
CA GLU A 95 -34.61 5.40 -2.81
C GLU A 95 -33.19 5.87 -2.38
N GLN A 96 -33.11 7.02 -1.72
CA GLN A 96 -31.84 7.56 -1.25
C GLN A 96 -31.23 6.70 -0.15
N ASP A 97 -32.02 6.25 0.84
CA ASP A 97 -31.52 5.36 1.90
C ASP A 97 -31.04 4.03 1.33
N TYR A 98 -31.75 3.49 0.33
CA TYR A 98 -31.33 2.29 -0.38
C TYR A 98 -29.99 2.50 -1.11
N ILE A 99 -29.84 3.59 -1.87
CA ILE A 99 -28.60 3.94 -2.58
C ILE A 99 -27.45 4.09 -1.58
N ASP A 100 -27.66 4.82 -0.49
CA ASP A 100 -26.61 5.06 0.52
C ASP A 100 -26.18 3.74 1.19
N ARG A 101 -27.12 2.85 1.47
CA ARG A 101 -26.82 1.51 2.00
C ARG A 101 -26.01 0.67 1.01
N ILE A 102 -26.39 0.62 -0.28
CA ILE A 102 -25.67 -0.10 -1.32
C ILE A 102 -24.22 0.41 -1.45
N ILE A 103 -24.04 1.73 -1.43
CA ILE A 103 -22.71 2.35 -1.46
C ILE A 103 -21.90 1.97 -0.22
N GLN A 104 -22.52 1.90 0.97
CA GLN A 104 -21.82 1.49 2.19
C GLN A 104 -21.43 0.01 2.14
N ASP A 105 -22.33 -0.87 1.69
CA ASP A 105 -22.08 -2.31 1.57
C ASP A 105 -20.92 -2.58 0.58
N SER A 106 -20.92 -1.89 -0.58
CA SER A 106 -19.82 -2.01 -1.56
C SER A 106 -18.47 -1.55 -1.00
N LYS A 107 -18.44 -0.48 -0.20
CA LYS A 107 -17.24 0.00 0.47
C LYS A 107 -16.75 -0.95 1.56
N GLN A 108 -17.66 -1.69 2.21
CA GLN A 108 -17.27 -2.66 3.23
C GLN A 108 -16.47 -3.81 2.64
N GLN A 109 -16.91 -4.37 1.51
CA GLN A 109 -16.15 -5.42 0.81
C GLN A 109 -14.75 -4.95 0.41
N GLY A 110 -14.64 -3.71 -0.08
CA GLY A 110 -13.32 -3.13 -0.39
C GLY A 110 -12.43 -2.96 0.84
N ARG A 111 -13.00 -2.58 1.98
CA ARG A 111 -12.28 -2.48 3.25
C ARG A 111 -11.80 -3.84 3.74
N ASP A 112 -12.66 -4.84 3.74
CA ASP A 112 -12.31 -6.18 4.19
C ASP A 112 -11.16 -6.78 3.34
N ALA A 113 -11.19 -6.55 2.02
CA ALA A 113 -10.13 -6.94 1.12
C ALA A 113 -8.81 -6.19 1.39
N ALA A 114 -8.89 -4.88 1.68
CA ALA A 114 -7.71 -4.08 2.01
C ALA A 114 -7.13 -4.46 3.38
N ASP A 115 -7.97 -4.73 4.37
CA ASP A 115 -7.56 -5.15 5.70
C ASP A 115 -6.84 -6.50 5.66
N LEU A 116 -7.41 -7.51 4.97
CA LEU A 116 -6.75 -8.80 4.74
C LEU A 116 -5.42 -8.63 4.01
N GLY A 117 -5.39 -7.76 2.97
CA GLY A 117 -4.16 -7.44 2.24
C GLY A 117 -3.09 -6.87 3.16
N THR A 118 -3.45 -5.94 4.03
CA THR A 118 -2.54 -5.34 5.01
C THR A 118 -2.03 -6.37 6.03
N GLU A 119 -2.90 -7.26 6.53
CA GLU A 119 -2.48 -8.31 7.47
C GLU A 119 -1.46 -9.28 6.83
N ILE A 120 -1.68 -9.71 5.58
CA ILE A 120 -0.75 -10.57 4.84
C ILE A 120 0.58 -9.84 4.61
N HIS A 121 0.55 -8.59 4.19
CA HIS A 121 1.74 -7.77 3.96
C HIS A 121 2.56 -7.63 5.25
N THR A 122 1.91 -7.25 6.36
CA THR A 122 2.58 -7.13 7.67
C THR A 122 3.20 -8.46 8.13
N ALA A 123 2.55 -9.60 7.86
CA ALA A 123 3.11 -10.90 8.22
C ALA A 123 4.39 -11.21 7.41
N ILE A 124 4.41 -10.87 6.12
CA ILE A 124 5.58 -11.06 5.25
C ILE A 124 6.72 -10.12 5.69
N GLU A 125 6.43 -8.84 5.92
CA GLU A 125 7.40 -7.85 6.43
C GLU A 125 8.03 -8.32 7.73
N SER A 126 7.20 -8.72 8.72
CA SER A 126 7.68 -9.23 10.02
C SER A 126 8.66 -10.40 9.87
N PHE A 127 8.39 -11.31 8.93
CA PHE A 127 9.31 -12.42 8.65
C PHE A 127 10.69 -11.93 8.22
N PHE A 128 10.75 -10.98 7.28
CA PHE A 128 12.02 -10.44 6.79
C PHE A 128 12.74 -9.53 7.81
N GLU A 129 12.00 -8.98 8.76
CA GLU A 129 12.57 -8.26 9.93
C GLU A 129 13.04 -9.21 11.05
N GLY A 130 12.79 -10.53 10.91
CA GLY A 130 13.13 -11.53 11.93
C GLY A 130 12.15 -11.54 13.11
N ILE A 131 10.97 -10.96 12.97
CA ILE A 131 9.91 -10.91 13.97
C ILE A 131 8.97 -12.09 13.74
N SER A 132 8.66 -12.86 14.80
CA SER A 132 7.69 -13.97 14.71
C SER A 132 6.28 -13.42 14.55
N HIS A 133 5.54 -13.96 13.58
CA HIS A 133 4.13 -13.64 13.33
C HIS A 133 3.34 -14.93 13.14
N ASP A 134 2.29 -15.16 13.92
CA ASP A 134 1.56 -16.45 13.92
C ASP A 134 0.52 -16.60 12.81
N LYS A 135 0.06 -15.46 12.25
CA LYS A 135 -0.95 -15.45 11.20
C LYS A 135 -0.31 -15.53 9.80
N HIS A 136 -1.08 -16.00 8.82
CA HIS A 136 -0.73 -15.97 7.39
C HIS A 136 0.55 -16.72 7.00
N GLN A 137 0.94 -17.76 7.78
CA GLN A 137 2.19 -18.49 7.56
C GLN A 137 2.32 -19.08 6.15
N GLU A 138 1.23 -19.59 5.56
CA GLU A 138 1.26 -20.12 4.20
C GLU A 138 1.56 -19.03 3.15
N HIS A 139 1.04 -17.81 3.34
CA HIS A 139 1.35 -16.67 2.47
C HIS A 139 2.81 -16.26 2.60
N VAL A 140 3.34 -16.20 3.83
CA VAL A 140 4.74 -15.89 4.11
C VAL A 140 5.65 -16.94 3.45
N GLN A 141 5.41 -18.23 3.68
CA GLN A 141 6.20 -19.31 3.10
C GLN A 141 6.14 -19.33 1.56
N GLY A 142 4.96 -19.06 0.98
CA GLY A 142 4.80 -18.95 -0.46
C GLY A 142 5.60 -17.79 -1.05
N CYS A 143 5.58 -16.63 -0.40
CA CYS A 143 6.36 -15.46 -0.79
C CYS A 143 7.86 -15.74 -0.73
N VAL A 144 8.34 -16.26 0.41
CA VAL A 144 9.77 -16.57 0.63
C VAL A 144 10.26 -17.59 -0.39
N ARG A 145 9.52 -18.71 -0.57
CA ARG A 145 9.86 -19.73 -1.56
C ARG A 145 9.95 -19.15 -2.98
N SER A 146 8.97 -18.36 -3.39
CA SER A 146 8.96 -17.75 -4.73
C SER A 146 10.15 -16.81 -4.95
N LEU A 147 10.55 -16.04 -3.93
CA LEU A 147 11.73 -15.19 -3.98
C LEU A 147 13.03 -16.00 -4.01
N GLU A 148 13.14 -17.08 -3.22
CA GLU A 148 14.30 -17.96 -3.21
C GLU A 148 14.45 -18.73 -4.55
N GLU A 149 13.35 -19.18 -5.14
CA GLU A 149 13.35 -19.85 -6.46
C GLU A 149 13.79 -18.90 -7.58
N GLN A 150 13.40 -17.65 -7.53
CA GLN A 150 13.72 -16.65 -8.57
C GLN A 150 15.11 -16.03 -8.42
N TYR A 151 15.55 -15.77 -7.18
CA TYR A 151 16.73 -14.95 -6.89
C TYR A 151 17.80 -15.69 -6.06
N GLY A 152 17.50 -16.92 -5.63
CA GLY A 152 18.35 -17.62 -4.68
C GLY A 152 18.21 -17.07 -3.25
N ARG A 153 19.12 -17.52 -2.37
CA ARG A 153 19.16 -17.01 -1.00
C ARG A 153 19.86 -15.67 -0.94
N VAL A 154 19.08 -14.63 -0.75
CA VAL A 154 19.50 -13.25 -0.71
C VAL A 154 19.33 -12.69 0.70
N GLY A 155 20.26 -11.87 1.16
CA GLY A 155 20.10 -11.11 2.41
C GLY A 155 19.18 -9.91 2.16
N TRP A 156 17.86 -10.12 2.35
CA TRP A 156 16.88 -9.04 2.19
C TRP A 156 16.96 -8.04 3.35
N ILE A 157 16.82 -6.76 3.01
CA ILE A 157 16.60 -5.67 3.95
C ILE A 157 15.15 -5.21 3.75
N ALA A 158 14.34 -5.32 4.82
CA ALA A 158 12.94 -4.91 4.81
C ALA A 158 12.76 -3.45 5.23
N GLU A 159 11.65 -2.85 4.83
CA GLU A 159 11.08 -1.60 5.35
C GLU A 159 12.05 -0.38 5.30
N ARG A 160 12.95 -0.35 4.31
CA ARG A 160 13.91 0.74 4.18
C ARG A 160 13.26 2.02 3.68
N SER A 161 13.24 3.04 4.53
CA SER A 161 12.83 4.39 4.17
C SER A 161 13.96 5.19 3.53
N PHE A 162 13.59 6.14 2.67
CA PHE A 162 14.51 7.07 2.02
C PHE A 162 13.83 8.43 1.77
N GLY A 163 14.64 9.48 1.65
CA GLY A 163 14.28 10.79 1.09
C GLY A 163 15.17 11.10 -0.10
N HIS A 164 14.63 11.77 -1.12
CA HIS A 164 15.35 12.10 -2.35
C HIS A 164 15.34 13.60 -2.63
N GLU A 165 16.43 14.13 -3.18
CA GLU A 165 16.64 15.56 -3.45
C GLU A 165 15.59 16.19 -4.37
N LEU A 166 14.97 15.42 -5.26
CA LEU A 166 13.85 15.86 -6.11
C LEU A 166 12.57 16.17 -5.32
N GLY A 167 12.54 15.91 -4.01
CA GLY A 167 11.41 16.21 -3.14
C GLY A 167 10.34 15.11 -3.12
N PHE A 168 10.75 13.86 -3.10
CA PHE A 168 9.91 12.70 -2.82
C PHE A 168 10.61 11.74 -1.86
N ALA A 169 9.85 10.90 -1.21
CA ALA A 169 10.34 9.90 -0.27
C ALA A 169 9.55 8.59 -0.42
N GLY A 170 9.98 7.57 0.27
CA GLY A 170 9.28 6.29 0.27
C GLY A 170 9.82 5.33 1.32
N LYS A 171 9.13 4.22 1.44
CA LYS A 171 9.54 3.06 2.19
C LYS A 171 9.40 1.85 1.28
N CYS A 172 10.49 1.14 1.08
CA CYS A 172 10.56 -0.01 0.20
C CYS A 172 10.35 -1.28 1.02
N ASP A 173 9.51 -2.19 0.54
CA ASP A 173 9.19 -3.42 1.24
C ASP A 173 10.43 -4.30 1.40
N LEU A 174 11.13 -4.61 0.29
CA LEU A 174 12.33 -5.42 0.29
C LEU A 174 13.37 -4.89 -0.70
N HIS A 175 14.63 -4.88 -0.30
CA HIS A 175 15.75 -4.67 -1.23
C HIS A 175 16.98 -5.45 -0.79
N ALA A 176 17.89 -5.65 -1.72
CA ALA A 176 19.21 -6.23 -1.44
C ALA A 176 20.26 -5.68 -2.40
N THR A 177 21.51 -5.57 -1.89
CA THR A 177 22.65 -4.96 -2.61
C THR A 177 23.91 -5.78 -2.46
N ASN A 178 23.81 -7.11 -2.29
CA ASN A 178 24.98 -7.98 -2.15
C ASN A 178 25.54 -8.42 -3.51
N ASP A 179 26.77 -8.93 -3.50
CA ASP A 179 27.51 -9.36 -4.71
C ASP A 179 26.80 -10.47 -5.50
N ALA A 180 25.94 -11.26 -4.86
CA ALA A 180 25.18 -12.33 -5.52
C ALA A 180 24.11 -11.79 -6.51
N ILE A 181 23.70 -10.53 -6.35
CA ILE A 181 22.65 -9.89 -7.17
C ILE A 181 23.23 -8.81 -8.11
N GLY A 182 24.54 -8.56 -8.09
CA GLY A 182 25.17 -7.52 -8.89
C GLY A 182 24.74 -6.11 -8.47
N ASN A 183 24.01 -5.40 -9.35
CA ASN A 183 23.58 -4.02 -9.08
C ASN A 183 22.48 -3.88 -8.00
N GLY A 184 22.07 -4.98 -7.37
CA GLY A 184 21.00 -5.01 -6.39
C GLY A 184 19.62 -5.30 -6.98
N ILE A 185 18.64 -5.42 -6.08
CA ILE A 185 17.25 -5.68 -6.42
C ILE A 185 16.32 -4.95 -5.45
N VAL A 186 15.20 -4.45 -5.97
CA VAL A 186 14.09 -3.85 -5.23
C VAL A 186 12.83 -4.67 -5.50
N VAL A 187 12.16 -5.12 -4.46
CA VAL A 187 10.91 -5.87 -4.58
C VAL A 187 9.82 -5.15 -3.79
N ASP A 188 8.67 -5.03 -4.43
CA ASP A 188 7.46 -4.47 -3.83
C ASP A 188 6.38 -5.55 -3.77
N ILE A 189 5.79 -5.74 -2.58
CA ILE A 189 4.82 -6.78 -2.28
C ILE A 189 3.41 -6.25 -2.54
N LYS A 190 2.64 -6.98 -3.34
CA LYS A 190 1.25 -6.65 -3.63
C LYS A 190 0.33 -7.82 -3.29
N THR A 191 -0.76 -7.57 -2.61
CA THR A 191 -1.81 -8.57 -2.39
C THR A 191 -2.94 -8.38 -3.39
N LYS A 192 -3.43 -9.48 -3.98
CA LYS A 192 -4.49 -9.45 -5.00
C LYS A 192 -5.29 -10.75 -4.95
N ASP A 193 -6.56 -10.70 -5.34
CA ASP A 193 -7.37 -11.90 -5.52
C ASP A 193 -7.03 -12.54 -6.86
N PHE A 194 -6.51 -13.75 -6.85
CA PHE A 194 -6.29 -14.59 -8.03
C PHE A 194 -6.11 -16.06 -7.64
N THR A 195 -6.48 -16.93 -8.55
CA THR A 195 -6.30 -18.40 -8.45
C THR A 195 -5.42 -18.94 -9.56
N ASP A 196 -5.24 -18.20 -10.66
CA ASP A 196 -4.27 -18.51 -11.71
C ASP A 196 -3.25 -17.35 -11.82
N PRO A 197 -1.94 -17.62 -11.69
CA PRO A 197 -0.89 -16.62 -11.87
C PRO A 197 -0.88 -15.94 -13.25
N LYS A 198 -1.52 -16.51 -14.26
CA LYS A 198 -1.65 -15.92 -15.60
C LYS A 198 -2.58 -14.71 -15.62
N ASP A 199 -3.52 -14.62 -14.66
CA ASP A 199 -4.46 -13.50 -14.53
C ASP A 199 -3.83 -12.27 -13.88
N VAL A 200 -2.57 -12.40 -13.42
CA VAL A 200 -1.85 -11.31 -12.76
C VAL A 200 -1.07 -10.51 -13.79
N VAL A 201 -1.39 -9.22 -13.87
CA VAL A 201 -0.69 -8.25 -14.71
C VAL A 201 -0.13 -7.12 -13.86
N GLY A 202 1.03 -6.60 -14.26
CA GLY A 202 1.61 -5.38 -13.73
C GLY A 202 0.97 -4.14 -14.38
N TYR A 203 0.90 -3.05 -13.63
CA TYR A 203 0.39 -1.77 -14.10
C TYR A 203 1.49 -0.70 -14.08
N ASP A 204 1.34 0.34 -14.89
CA ASP A 204 2.30 1.45 -14.93
C ASP A 204 2.53 2.10 -13.54
N GLU A 205 1.54 2.07 -12.65
CA GLU A 205 1.72 2.57 -11.28
C GLU A 205 2.73 1.73 -10.46
N HIS A 206 2.75 0.40 -10.65
CA HIS A 206 3.75 -0.47 -10.01
C HIS A 206 5.14 -0.21 -10.58
N LEU A 207 5.23 -0.05 -11.89
CA LEU A 207 6.45 0.30 -12.61
C LEU A 207 7.02 1.63 -12.11
N MET A 208 6.20 2.69 -12.07
CA MET A 208 6.60 4.01 -11.57
C MET A 208 7.05 3.96 -10.11
N GLN A 209 6.36 3.18 -9.27
CA GLN A 209 6.69 3.02 -7.85
C GLN A 209 8.08 2.42 -7.68
N LEU A 210 8.34 1.28 -8.32
CA LEU A 210 9.63 0.60 -8.24
C LEU A 210 10.77 1.41 -8.84
N SER A 211 10.52 2.09 -9.96
CA SER A 211 11.52 2.96 -10.59
C SER A 211 11.92 4.12 -9.68
N ALA A 212 10.95 4.73 -8.98
CA ALA A 212 11.21 5.77 -7.99
C ALA A 212 11.94 5.21 -6.76
N TYR A 213 11.58 4.01 -6.31
CA TYR A 213 12.20 3.39 -5.15
C TYR A 213 13.69 3.07 -5.40
N ARG A 214 14.06 2.46 -6.54
CA ARG A 214 15.46 2.15 -6.84
C ARG A 214 16.35 3.40 -6.90
N VAL A 215 15.81 4.51 -7.45
CA VAL A 215 16.51 5.80 -7.48
C VAL A 215 16.60 6.40 -6.09
N GLY A 216 15.50 6.41 -5.33
CA GLY A 216 15.46 6.93 -3.97
C GLY A 216 16.37 6.20 -2.98
N LEU A 217 16.55 4.89 -3.16
CA LEU A 217 17.48 4.08 -2.37
C LEU A 217 18.96 4.25 -2.76
N GLY A 218 19.26 5.03 -3.83
CA GLY A 218 20.63 5.22 -4.32
C GLY A 218 21.19 4.02 -5.10
N ILE A 219 20.33 3.14 -5.62
CA ILE A 219 20.69 1.97 -6.42
C ILE A 219 19.98 2.02 -7.79
N PRO A 220 20.23 3.06 -8.62
CA PRO A 220 19.45 3.33 -9.82
C PRO A 220 19.51 2.23 -10.90
N ASN A 221 20.49 1.34 -10.82
CA ASN A 221 20.68 0.22 -11.74
C ASN A 221 20.19 -1.12 -11.16
N ALA A 222 19.49 -1.11 -10.01
CA ALA A 222 18.94 -2.31 -9.41
C ALA A 222 17.83 -2.91 -10.27
N ARG A 223 17.76 -4.24 -10.31
CA ARG A 223 16.59 -4.97 -10.83
C ARG A 223 15.35 -4.62 -10.00
N CYS A 224 14.18 -4.66 -10.60
CA CYS A 224 12.95 -4.35 -9.89
C CYS A 224 11.86 -5.36 -10.22
N ALA A 225 11.15 -5.83 -9.20
CA ALA A 225 10.04 -6.77 -9.37
C ALA A 225 8.89 -6.46 -8.41
N ASN A 226 7.67 -6.77 -8.84
CA ASN A 226 6.55 -6.94 -7.94
C ASN A 226 6.35 -8.42 -7.65
N ILE A 227 6.13 -8.78 -6.38
CA ILE A 227 5.60 -10.07 -6.01
C ILE A 227 4.13 -9.92 -5.61
N PHE A 228 3.25 -10.56 -6.38
CA PHE A 228 1.83 -10.62 -6.11
C PHE A 228 1.53 -11.87 -5.27
N VAL A 229 0.94 -11.65 -4.11
CA VAL A 229 0.54 -12.70 -3.17
C VAL A 229 -0.98 -12.84 -3.22
N SER A 230 -1.47 -14.04 -3.49
CA SER A 230 -2.91 -14.30 -3.59
C SER A 230 -3.57 -14.22 -2.22
N ARG A 231 -4.65 -13.45 -2.10
CA ARG A 231 -5.53 -13.42 -0.93
C ARG A 231 -6.54 -14.57 -0.92
N THR A 232 -6.80 -15.17 -2.08
CA THR A 232 -7.79 -16.25 -2.25
C THR A 232 -7.19 -17.64 -2.17
N GLN A 233 -5.91 -17.78 -2.48
CA GLN A 233 -5.19 -19.07 -2.41
C GLN A 233 -3.87 -18.86 -1.67
N ALA A 234 -3.84 -19.24 -0.41
CA ALA A 234 -2.66 -19.11 0.43
C ALA A 234 -1.45 -19.84 -0.19
N GLY A 235 -0.28 -19.21 -0.12
CA GLY A 235 0.96 -19.74 -0.68
C GLY A 235 1.15 -19.56 -2.19
N LEU A 236 0.11 -19.09 -2.91
CA LEU A 236 0.22 -18.80 -4.34
C LEU A 236 0.78 -17.40 -4.56
N CYS A 237 1.88 -17.30 -5.30
CA CYS A 237 2.52 -16.05 -5.64
C CYS A 237 2.85 -15.95 -7.13
N LYS A 238 2.99 -14.72 -7.64
CA LYS A 238 3.45 -14.41 -8.98
C LYS A 238 4.45 -13.27 -8.93
N ILE A 239 5.66 -13.49 -9.47
CA ILE A 239 6.66 -12.44 -9.65
C ILE A 239 6.55 -11.87 -11.07
N ILE A 240 6.57 -10.55 -11.16
CA ILE A 240 6.70 -9.80 -12.41
C ILE A 240 7.93 -8.92 -12.27
N GLU A 241 8.97 -9.24 -13.02
CA GLU A 241 10.19 -8.45 -13.10
C GLU A 241 10.11 -7.50 -14.29
N TRP A 242 10.52 -6.24 -14.09
CA TRP A 242 10.45 -5.20 -15.10
C TRP A 242 11.76 -5.09 -15.87
N SER A 243 11.68 -4.83 -17.18
CA SER A 243 12.86 -4.57 -18.01
C SER A 243 13.52 -3.23 -17.65
N GLU A 244 14.81 -3.08 -17.96
CA GLU A 244 15.50 -1.81 -17.74
C GLU A 244 14.88 -0.65 -18.55
N GLU A 245 14.44 -0.93 -19.79
CA GLU A 245 13.74 0.05 -20.63
C GLU A 245 12.44 0.51 -19.98
N ASP A 246 11.64 -0.42 -19.45
CA ASP A 246 10.42 -0.08 -18.72
C ASP A 246 10.73 0.75 -17.47
N LEU A 247 11.74 0.37 -16.70
CA LEU A 247 12.10 1.08 -15.47
C LEU A 247 12.58 2.51 -15.75
N GLN A 248 13.28 2.76 -16.84
CA GLN A 248 13.66 4.11 -17.27
C GLN A 248 12.40 4.91 -17.64
N ARG A 249 11.52 4.36 -18.48
CA ARG A 249 10.22 4.94 -18.83
C ARG A 249 9.38 5.23 -17.59
N GLY A 250 9.34 4.28 -16.64
CA GLY A 250 8.61 4.41 -15.38
C GLY A 250 9.10 5.58 -14.53
N PHE A 251 10.42 5.79 -14.46
CA PHE A 251 10.97 6.93 -13.71
C PHE A 251 10.67 8.27 -14.37
N GLU A 252 10.72 8.35 -15.70
CA GLU A 252 10.33 9.57 -16.44
C GLU A 252 8.86 9.93 -16.23
N MET A 253 7.96 8.92 -16.27
CA MET A 253 6.54 9.11 -15.95
C MET A 253 6.35 9.58 -14.50
N PHE A 254 7.05 8.97 -13.54
CA PHE A 254 7.00 9.38 -12.14
C PHE A 254 7.48 10.84 -11.96
N CYS A 255 8.58 11.24 -12.57
CA CYS A 255 9.09 12.61 -12.51
C CYS A 255 8.07 13.63 -13.06
N SER A 256 7.35 13.25 -14.13
CA SER A 256 6.28 14.09 -14.70
C SER A 256 5.11 14.26 -13.72
N LEU A 257 4.69 13.18 -13.04
CA LEU A 257 3.67 13.23 -12.00
C LEU A 257 4.15 14.02 -10.76
N LEU A 258 5.40 13.83 -10.35
CA LEU A 258 6.00 14.58 -9.24
C LEU A 258 5.98 16.09 -9.53
N LYS A 259 6.39 16.47 -10.74
CA LYS A 259 6.35 17.88 -11.16
C LYS A 259 4.93 18.45 -11.16
N PHE A 260 3.98 17.69 -11.70
CA PHE A 260 2.56 18.07 -11.66
C PHE A 260 2.08 18.21 -10.21
N TRP A 261 2.38 17.24 -9.34
CA TRP A 261 1.98 17.23 -7.95
C TRP A 261 2.55 18.45 -7.20
N GLN A 262 3.84 18.75 -7.38
CA GLN A 262 4.51 19.90 -6.76
C GLN A 262 3.88 21.22 -7.18
N LEU A 263 3.58 21.40 -8.46
CA LEU A 263 2.94 22.62 -8.99
C LEU A 263 1.51 22.76 -8.48
N LYS A 264 0.71 21.68 -8.56
CA LYS A 264 -0.67 21.63 -8.09
C LYS A 264 -0.78 21.98 -6.61
N ASN A 265 0.11 21.45 -5.80
CA ASN A 265 0.08 21.63 -4.36
C ASN A 265 0.95 22.80 -3.88
N LYS A 266 1.63 23.55 -4.76
CA LYS A 266 2.55 24.65 -4.42
C LYS A 266 3.53 24.24 -3.31
N HIS A 267 4.14 23.05 -3.45
CA HIS A 267 5.02 22.42 -2.49
C HIS A 267 6.16 21.70 -3.22
N LYS A 268 7.41 21.83 -2.68
CA LYS A 268 8.62 21.23 -3.27
C LYS A 268 9.37 20.44 -2.23
#